data_8eebe185842004aacdde5ca340db2ce1
#
_entry.id   8eebe185842004aacdde5ca340db2ce1
#
_cell.length_a   1.000
_cell.length_b   1.000
_cell.length_c   1.000
_cell.angle_alpha   90.00
_cell.angle_beta   90.00
_cell.angle_gamma   90.00
#
_symmetry.space_group_name_H-M   'P 1'
#
loop_
_entity.id
_entity.type
_entity.pdbx_description
1 polymer ?
#
loop_
_entity_poly.entity_id
_entity_poly.type
_entity_poly.pdbx_seq_one_letter_code
_entity_poly.pdbx_strand_id
1 'polypeptide(L)'
;MTEEHCFIGSVGNTVRGRQKIQGGWAAYFLMVPDYSIAVEETYSDGPAVVMLGNAEGTYAPDGKLSPENRWKTPAAFRALVEHGKVAEWRVYADNEPIRERMKKKE
;
A
#
# COMPACT_ATOMS: atom_id res chain seq x y z
N MET A 1 6.14 13.83 0.70
CA MET A 1 5.78 13.32 2.06
C MET A 1 6.27 14.29 3.12
N THR A 2 5.43 14.66 4.07
CA THR A 2 5.83 15.51 5.19
C THR A 2 6.67 14.72 6.20
N GLU A 3 7.43 15.41 7.08
CA GLU A 3 8.23 14.73 8.11
C GLU A 3 7.36 13.99 9.12
N GLU A 4 6.18 14.53 9.42
CA GLU A 4 5.21 13.93 10.33
C GLU A 4 4.15 13.12 9.59
N HIS A 5 4.45 12.69 8.38
CA HIS A 5 3.54 11.88 7.57
C HIS A 5 2.98 10.71 8.38
N CYS A 6 1.68 10.49 8.22
CA CYS A 6 0.97 9.41 8.89
C CYS A 6 0.51 8.38 7.87
N PHE A 7 0.85 7.13 8.10
CA PHE A 7 0.36 6.00 7.32
C PHE A 7 -0.65 5.21 8.15
N ILE A 8 -1.81 4.95 7.56
CA ILE A 8 -2.85 4.13 8.21
C ILE A 8 -3.10 2.92 7.32
N GLY A 9 -2.77 1.75 7.83
CA GLY A 9 -2.95 0.49 7.11
C GLY A 9 -4.40 0.02 7.07
N SER A 10 -4.65 -1.02 6.29
CA SER A 10 -6.00 -1.55 6.06
C SER A 10 -6.66 -2.13 7.31
N VAL A 11 -5.90 -2.45 8.36
CA VAL A 11 -6.42 -2.93 9.64
C VAL A 11 -6.49 -1.81 10.69
N GLY A 12 -6.29 -0.55 10.28
CA GLY A 12 -6.38 0.60 11.18
C GLY A 12 -5.10 0.93 11.93
N ASN A 13 -4.03 0.16 11.75
CA ASN A 13 -2.74 0.45 12.37
C ASN A 13 -2.14 1.75 11.83
N THR A 14 -1.55 2.53 12.72
CA THR A 14 -0.98 3.84 12.37
C THR A 14 0.52 3.85 12.55
N VAL A 15 1.24 4.36 11.55
CA VAL A 15 2.69 4.59 11.61
C VAL A 15 2.93 6.07 11.34
N ARG A 16 3.69 6.72 12.20
CA ARG A 16 4.01 8.15 12.08
C ARG A 16 5.50 8.36 11.86
N GLY A 17 5.79 9.38 11.09
CA GLY A 17 7.16 9.78 10.80
C GLY A 17 7.68 9.26 9.48
N ARG A 18 8.23 10.17 8.69
CA ARG A 18 8.70 9.85 7.33
C ARG A 18 9.72 8.72 7.30
N GLN A 19 10.68 8.73 8.22
CA GLN A 19 11.72 7.71 8.24
C GLN A 19 11.18 6.30 8.50
N LYS A 20 10.26 6.18 9.47
CA LYS A 20 9.64 4.89 9.77
C LYS A 20 8.81 4.36 8.60
N ILE A 21 8.09 5.25 7.94
CA ILE A 21 7.24 4.89 6.80
C ILE A 21 8.10 4.48 5.61
N GLN A 22 9.18 5.20 5.32
CA GLN A 22 10.10 4.84 4.25
C GLN A 22 10.75 3.48 4.49
N GLY A 23 11.15 3.22 5.74
CA GLY A 23 11.70 1.91 6.14
C GLY A 23 10.69 0.78 5.97
N GLY A 24 9.44 1.01 6.35
CA GLY A 24 8.37 0.04 6.18
C GLY A 24 8.07 -0.26 4.71
N TRP A 25 8.03 0.75 3.86
CA TRP A 25 7.85 0.56 2.42
C TRP A 25 9.02 -0.18 1.79
N ALA A 26 10.25 0.14 2.18
CA ALA A 26 11.43 -0.55 1.67
C ALA A 26 11.38 -2.05 2.01
N ALA A 27 11.01 -2.40 3.25
CA ALA A 27 10.84 -3.79 3.66
C ALA A 27 9.73 -4.49 2.86
N TYR A 28 8.62 -3.81 2.62
CA TYR A 28 7.51 -4.36 1.85
C TYR A 28 7.92 -4.64 0.40
N PHE A 29 8.65 -3.73 -0.24
CA PHE A 29 9.08 -3.91 -1.62
C PHE A 29 10.13 -5.02 -1.78
N LEU A 30 10.83 -5.39 -0.71
CA LEU A 30 11.69 -6.58 -0.75
C LEU A 30 10.87 -7.86 -0.84
N MET A 31 9.68 -7.90 -0.24
CA MET A 31 8.78 -9.05 -0.31
C MET A 31 7.89 -9.04 -1.54
N VAL A 32 7.55 -7.88 -2.06
CA VAL A 32 6.66 -7.70 -3.22
C VAL A 32 7.30 -6.69 -4.18
N PRO A 33 8.35 -7.11 -4.91
CA PRO A 33 9.14 -6.17 -5.72
C PRO A 33 8.39 -5.61 -6.93
N ASP A 34 7.35 -6.28 -7.39
CA ASP A 34 6.52 -5.84 -8.52
C ASP A 34 5.20 -5.18 -8.08
N TYR A 35 5.14 -4.72 -6.84
CA TYR A 35 3.93 -4.05 -6.32
C TYR A 35 3.54 -2.87 -7.19
N SER A 36 2.28 -2.81 -7.57
CA SER A 36 1.73 -1.71 -8.35
C SER A 36 0.29 -1.41 -7.96
N ILE A 37 -0.12 -0.19 -8.21
CA ILE A 37 -1.48 0.28 -7.97
C ILE A 37 -2.04 0.77 -9.29
N ALA A 38 -3.20 0.24 -9.69
CA ALA A 38 -3.95 0.73 -10.85
C ALA A 38 -5.12 1.56 -10.33
N VAL A 39 -5.12 2.86 -10.62
CA VAL A 39 -6.18 3.77 -10.21
C VAL A 39 -7.21 3.89 -11.32
N GLU A 40 -8.46 3.56 -11.02
CA GLU A 40 -9.56 3.62 -11.97
C GLU A 40 -10.38 4.91 -11.81
N GLU A 41 -10.57 5.37 -10.58
CA GLU A 41 -11.35 6.56 -10.26
C GLU A 41 -10.64 7.40 -9.21
N THR A 42 -10.75 8.72 -9.35
CA THR A 42 -10.17 9.67 -8.39
C THR A 42 -11.21 10.71 -8.02
N TYR A 43 -11.40 10.93 -6.73
CA TYR A 43 -12.28 11.93 -6.19
C TYR A 43 -11.52 12.82 -5.23
N SER A 44 -11.85 14.12 -5.19
CA SER A 44 -11.21 15.05 -4.27
C SER A 44 -12.24 15.89 -3.56
N ASP A 45 -11.94 16.20 -2.29
CA ASP A 45 -12.74 17.09 -1.46
C ASP A 45 -11.79 17.89 -0.59
N GLY A 46 -11.55 19.17 -0.97
CA GLY A 46 -10.57 20.00 -0.30
C GLY A 46 -9.19 19.37 -0.35
N PRO A 47 -8.50 19.21 0.80
CA PRO A 47 -7.17 18.60 0.85
C PRO A 47 -7.17 17.08 0.73
N ALA A 48 -8.34 16.43 0.75
CA ALA A 48 -8.45 14.97 0.70
C ALA A 48 -8.64 14.50 -0.74
N VAL A 49 -7.87 13.47 -1.13
CA VAL A 49 -7.98 12.81 -2.43
C VAL A 49 -8.22 11.33 -2.19
N VAL A 50 -9.26 10.79 -2.82
CA VAL A 50 -9.61 9.37 -2.73
C VAL A 50 -9.43 8.73 -4.10
N MET A 51 -8.68 7.62 -4.14
CA MET A 51 -8.41 6.87 -5.35
C MET A 51 -8.96 5.45 -5.19
N LEU A 52 -9.73 5.01 -6.17
CA LEU A 52 -10.32 3.68 -6.19
C LEU A 52 -9.70 2.87 -7.31
N GLY A 53 -9.33 1.64 -7.05
CA GLY A 53 -8.73 0.78 -8.05
C GLY A 53 -8.30 -0.57 -7.49
N ASN A 54 -7.13 -1.02 -7.89
CA ASN A 54 -6.58 -2.31 -7.50
C ASN A 54 -5.13 -2.18 -7.08
N ALA A 55 -4.75 -2.98 -6.10
CA ALA A 55 -3.35 -3.21 -5.77
C ALA A 55 -2.99 -4.62 -6.20
N GLU A 56 -1.81 -4.80 -6.77
CA GLU A 56 -1.36 -6.11 -7.24
C GLU A 56 0.14 -6.27 -7.08
N GLY A 57 0.58 -7.51 -7.05
CA GLY A 57 1.98 -7.85 -6.94
C GLY A 57 2.17 -9.35 -6.80
N THR A 58 3.41 -9.74 -6.57
CA THR A 58 3.79 -11.13 -6.37
C THR A 58 4.55 -11.24 -5.05
N TYR A 59 4.12 -12.13 -4.17
CA TYR A 59 4.86 -12.40 -2.94
C TYR A 59 6.13 -13.18 -3.31
N ALA A 60 7.28 -12.56 -3.09
CA ALA A 60 8.58 -13.08 -3.54
C ALA A 60 9.63 -12.92 -2.45
N PRO A 61 9.56 -13.72 -1.36
CA PRO A 61 10.52 -13.61 -0.25
C PRO A 61 11.94 -13.97 -0.66
N ASP A 62 12.09 -14.73 -1.75
CA ASP A 62 13.38 -15.13 -2.32
C ASP A 62 13.77 -14.29 -3.55
N GLY A 63 12.99 -13.26 -3.89
CA GLY A 63 13.22 -12.41 -5.05
C GLY A 63 12.71 -12.99 -6.37
N LYS A 64 12.13 -14.18 -6.37
CA LYS A 64 11.61 -14.82 -7.59
C LYS A 64 10.12 -14.53 -7.76
N LEU A 65 9.74 -14.04 -8.94
CA LEU A 65 8.36 -13.72 -9.26
C LEU A 65 7.64 -14.94 -9.82
N SER A 66 7.18 -15.81 -8.93
CA SER A 66 6.44 -17.03 -9.32
C SER A 66 4.97 -16.70 -9.55
N PRO A 67 4.38 -17.07 -10.71
CA PRO A 67 2.98 -16.75 -11.02
C PRO A 67 1.98 -17.25 -9.97
N GLU A 68 2.26 -18.34 -9.30
CA GLU A 68 1.42 -18.92 -8.25
C GLU A 68 1.30 -18.05 -7.00
N ASN A 69 2.24 -17.11 -6.81
CA ASN A 69 2.26 -16.19 -5.68
C ASN A 69 1.73 -14.81 -6.04
N ARG A 70 1.25 -14.64 -7.27
CA ARG A 70 0.68 -13.38 -7.70
C ARG A 70 -0.70 -13.17 -7.06
N TRP A 71 -0.95 -11.94 -6.67
CA TRP A 71 -2.22 -11.54 -6.05
C TRP A 71 -2.69 -10.21 -6.60
N LYS A 72 -3.99 -9.99 -6.55
CA LYS A 72 -4.62 -8.74 -6.93
C LYS A 72 -5.82 -8.54 -6.02
N THR A 73 -6.01 -7.32 -5.52
CA THR A 73 -7.13 -7.01 -4.63
C THR A 73 -7.68 -5.62 -4.96
N PRO A 74 -9.01 -5.45 -4.91
CA PRO A 74 -9.59 -4.11 -4.97
C PRO A 74 -9.11 -3.29 -3.77
N ALA A 75 -8.81 -2.03 -4.00
CA ALA A 75 -8.28 -1.16 -2.95
C ALA A 75 -8.74 0.26 -3.14
N ALA A 76 -8.90 0.96 -2.03
CA ALA A 76 -9.14 2.39 -1.99
C ALA A 76 -8.03 3.04 -1.18
N PHE A 77 -7.58 4.20 -1.63
CA PHE A 77 -6.52 4.95 -0.97
C PHE A 77 -7.02 6.36 -0.72
N ARG A 78 -6.76 6.88 0.47
CA ARG A 78 -7.07 8.26 0.82
C ARG A 78 -5.77 8.99 1.15
N ALA A 79 -5.48 10.04 0.38
CA ALA A 79 -4.33 10.90 0.62
C ALA A 79 -4.80 12.24 1.16
N LEU A 80 -4.16 12.72 2.22
CA LEU A 80 -4.37 14.06 2.73
C LEU A 80 -3.17 14.89 2.33
N VAL A 81 -3.42 15.99 1.60
CA VAL A 81 -2.36 16.83 1.03
C VAL A 81 -2.27 18.13 1.79
N GLU A 82 -1.07 18.48 2.27
CA GLU A 82 -0.78 19.74 2.94
C GLU A 82 0.45 20.38 2.28
N HIS A 83 0.32 21.65 1.90
CA HIS A 83 1.42 22.42 1.31
C HIS A 83 2.09 21.69 0.11
N GLY A 84 1.28 21.02 -0.72
CA GLY A 84 1.77 20.30 -1.87
C GLY A 84 2.44 18.95 -1.56
N LYS A 85 2.38 18.49 -0.30
CA LYS A 85 2.98 17.23 0.13
C LYS A 85 1.94 16.33 0.78
N VAL A 86 2.12 15.01 0.67
CA VAL A 86 1.22 14.06 1.31
C VAL A 86 1.53 14.00 2.80
N ALA A 87 0.54 14.37 3.62
CA ALA A 87 0.63 14.36 5.08
C ALA A 87 0.08 13.06 5.68
N GLU A 88 -0.88 12.42 5.00
CA GLU A 88 -1.47 11.16 5.45
C GLU A 88 -1.77 10.29 4.23
N TRP A 89 -1.51 9.01 4.37
CA TRP A 89 -1.87 7.99 3.39
C TRP A 89 -2.61 6.88 4.10
N ARG A 90 -3.85 6.63 3.71
CA ARG A 90 -4.66 5.59 4.31
C ARG A 90 -5.09 4.58 3.27
N VAL A 91 -4.99 3.29 3.63
CA VAL A 91 -5.32 2.18 2.75
C VAL A 91 -6.58 1.49 3.24
N TYR A 92 -7.50 1.24 2.33
CA TYR A 92 -8.69 0.41 2.53
C TYR A 92 -8.60 -0.74 1.55
N ALA A 93 -8.11 -1.88 2.00
CA ALA A 93 -7.88 -3.02 1.11
C ALA A 93 -8.13 -4.33 1.85
N ASP A 94 -8.52 -5.35 1.08
CA ASP A 94 -8.58 -6.70 1.58
C ASP A 94 -7.21 -7.36 1.36
N ASN A 95 -6.55 -7.72 2.45
CA ASN A 95 -5.23 -8.35 2.40
C ASN A 95 -5.28 -9.89 2.38
N GLU A 96 -6.46 -10.47 2.34
CA GLU A 96 -6.60 -11.94 2.34
C GLU A 96 -5.91 -12.59 1.14
N PRO A 97 -5.99 -12.05 -0.09
CA PRO A 97 -5.29 -12.67 -1.23
C PRO A 97 -3.79 -12.81 -1.02
N ILE A 98 -3.13 -11.78 -0.47
CA ILE A 98 -1.69 -11.87 -0.19
C ILE A 98 -1.39 -12.80 0.98
N ARG A 99 -2.23 -12.78 2.02
CA ARG A 99 -2.07 -13.69 3.16
C ARG A 99 -2.17 -15.15 2.75
N GLU A 100 -3.08 -15.48 1.85
CA GLU A 100 -3.19 -16.83 1.31
C GLU A 100 -1.91 -17.26 0.59
N ARG A 101 -1.30 -16.37 -0.17
CA ARG A 101 -0.03 -16.65 -0.86
C ARG A 101 1.10 -16.86 0.14
N MET A 102 1.14 -16.07 1.21
CA MET A 102 2.14 -16.23 2.27
C MET A 102 2.00 -17.55 2.99
N LYS A 103 0.77 -17.99 3.28
CA LYS A 103 0.52 -19.29 3.94
C LYS A 103 1.00 -20.47 3.13
N LYS A 104 0.90 -20.40 1.81
CA LYS A 104 1.35 -21.48 0.92
C LYS A 104 2.86 -21.68 0.93
N LYS A 105 3.62 -20.68 1.40
CA LYS A 105 5.08 -20.72 1.46
C LYS A 105 5.62 -21.26 2.78
N GLU A 106 4.78 -21.39 3.79
CA GLU A 106 5.20 -21.89 5.11
C GLU A 106 5.26 -23.42 5.20
#